data_85057f05a3eb9cb70a5eedc3847aebca
#
_entry.id   85057f05a3eb9cb70a5eedc3847aebca
#
_cell.length_a   1.000
_cell.length_b   1.000
_cell.length_c   1.000
_cell.angle_alpha   90.00
_cell.angle_beta   90.00
_cell.angle_gamma   90.00
#
_symmetry.space_group_name_H-M   'P 1'
#
loop_
_entity.id
_entity.type
_entity.pdbx_description
1 polymer ?
#
loop_
_entity_poly.entity_id
_entity_poly.type
_entity_poly.pdbx_seq_one_letter_code
_entity_poly.pdbx_strand_id
1 'polypeptide(L)'
;MKKNKKKNWSRASVTNSGIFYILEKIIRSHPLIYFLIRKIIRFTDIFEEDAKGVKILNLPKRLNIFDVGASDGIASKFFLNNLNVNKIYCFEPDKNYIKILGNLNKKKVILKPFALGDKNQNIFVYYPEYRIFGKKFKLVTLCYYNKLELKKQLLLDFKFRDNLFIVKEKLKIKKLKTKNFKVDLIKIDVNGYEYNVVKELIHIIKKNKPALLIETNKDTYKIRNILKKYAYNQYIYLNKRKVFKRSKSRSILNAYFLQDKHLN
;
A
#
# COMPACT_ATOMS: atom_id res chain seq x y z
N MET A 1 36.49 -16.94 -7.11
CA MET A 1 35.04 -17.02 -6.86
C MET A 1 34.57 -15.84 -6.01
N LYS A 2 33.99 -14.82 -6.60
CA LYS A 2 33.44 -13.65 -5.86
C LYS A 2 32.07 -14.02 -5.30
N LYS A 3 31.96 -14.15 -3.96
CA LYS A 3 30.69 -14.31 -3.27
C LYS A 3 29.81 -13.07 -3.51
N ASN A 4 28.78 -13.20 -4.34
CA ASN A 4 27.70 -12.23 -4.45
C ASN A 4 26.99 -12.12 -3.10
N LYS A 5 27.33 -11.11 -2.31
CA LYS A 5 26.52 -10.69 -1.16
C LYS A 5 25.17 -10.22 -1.71
N LYS A 6 24.15 -11.06 -1.64
CA LYS A 6 22.74 -10.64 -1.81
C LYS A 6 22.49 -9.57 -0.75
N LYS A 7 22.42 -8.30 -1.15
CA LYS A 7 21.96 -7.21 -0.29
C LYS A 7 20.51 -7.52 0.09
N ASN A 8 20.31 -7.93 1.35
CA ASN A 8 18.99 -8.02 1.94
C ASN A 8 18.46 -6.60 2.11
N TRP A 9 17.57 -6.20 1.23
CA TRP A 9 16.89 -4.91 1.29
C TRP A 9 15.78 -4.99 2.34
N SER A 10 15.99 -4.41 3.52
CA SER A 10 14.89 -4.10 4.42
C SER A 10 14.16 -2.86 3.90
N ARG A 11 12.84 -2.76 4.08
CA ARG A 11 12.02 -1.57 3.78
C ARG A 11 12.63 -0.27 4.32
N ALA A 12 13.41 -0.37 5.37
CA ALA A 12 14.03 0.70 6.13
C ALA A 12 15.26 1.35 5.47
N SER A 13 15.87 0.74 4.47
CA SER A 13 17.06 1.31 3.81
C SER A 13 16.74 2.48 2.88
N VAL A 14 15.46 2.79 2.67
CA VAL A 14 15.00 3.81 1.70
C VAL A 14 14.54 5.10 2.37
N THR A 15 14.15 5.07 3.64
CA THR A 15 13.80 6.27 4.41
C THR A 15 15.03 6.86 5.08
N ASN A 16 15.46 7.99 4.61
CA ASN A 16 16.74 8.67 4.81
C ASN A 16 16.93 9.36 6.19
N SER A 17 16.39 8.85 7.29
CA SER A 17 16.80 9.30 8.61
C SER A 17 16.93 8.11 9.54
N GLY A 18 18.16 7.86 10.03
CA GLY A 18 18.46 6.76 10.95
C GLY A 18 17.57 6.75 12.19
N ILE A 19 17.09 7.90 12.63
CA ILE A 19 16.17 8.05 13.77
C ILE A 19 14.79 7.46 13.45
N PHE A 20 14.18 7.74 12.29
CA PHE A 20 12.90 7.15 11.92
C PHE A 20 12.97 5.63 11.74
N TYR A 21 14.10 5.13 11.25
CA TYR A 21 14.35 3.69 11.17
C TYR A 21 14.43 3.02 12.54
N ILE A 22 15.17 3.63 13.46
CA ILE A 22 15.31 3.12 14.83
C ILE A 22 13.95 3.17 15.54
N LEU A 23 13.22 4.27 15.43
CA LEU A 23 11.87 4.43 15.97
C LEU A 23 10.92 3.39 15.37
N GLU A 24 10.89 3.21 14.07
CA GLU A 24 10.06 2.19 13.41
C GLU A 24 10.39 0.78 13.92
N LYS A 25 11.67 0.47 14.11
CA LYS A 25 12.11 -0.82 14.62
C LYS A 25 11.73 -1.03 16.09
N ILE A 26 11.84 0.00 16.94
CA ILE A 26 11.39 -0.02 18.34
C ILE A 26 9.87 -0.17 18.38
N ILE A 27 9.15 0.60 17.59
CA ILE A 27 7.69 0.58 17.51
C ILE A 27 7.18 -0.80 17.09
N ARG A 28 7.80 -1.40 16.09
CA ARG A 28 7.41 -2.74 15.59
C ARG A 28 7.79 -3.85 16.58
N SER A 29 8.81 -3.66 17.41
CA SER A 29 9.19 -4.63 18.43
C SER A 29 8.22 -4.70 19.63
N HIS A 30 7.38 -3.66 19.81
CA HIS A 30 6.40 -3.58 20.91
C HIS A 30 4.98 -3.40 20.35
N PRO A 31 4.16 -4.47 20.30
CA PRO A 31 2.85 -4.42 19.64
C PRO A 31 1.91 -3.35 20.19
N LEU A 32 1.92 -3.14 21.51
CA LEU A 32 1.09 -2.09 22.12
C LEU A 32 1.54 -0.68 21.70
N ILE A 33 2.85 -0.44 21.65
CA ILE A 33 3.43 0.81 21.16
C ILE A 33 3.11 0.99 19.68
N TYR A 34 3.22 -0.06 18.87
CA TYR A 34 2.85 -0.05 17.46
C TYR A 34 1.40 0.41 17.27
N PHE A 35 0.45 -0.18 18.01
CA PHE A 35 -0.96 0.21 17.93
C PHE A 35 -1.20 1.66 18.38
N LEU A 36 -0.55 2.09 19.45
CA LEU A 36 -0.67 3.46 19.96
C LEU A 36 -0.15 4.47 18.92
N ILE A 37 1.02 4.23 18.37
CA ILE A 37 1.63 5.11 17.38
C ILE A 37 0.83 5.13 16.07
N ARG A 38 0.34 3.98 15.60
CA ARG A 38 -0.58 3.96 14.44
C ARG A 38 -1.85 4.78 14.70
N LYS A 39 -2.38 4.74 15.94
CA LYS A 39 -3.50 5.59 16.33
C LYS A 39 -3.13 7.09 16.27
N ILE A 40 -1.95 7.46 16.75
CA ILE A 40 -1.45 8.85 16.70
C ILE A 40 -1.23 9.29 15.24
N ILE A 41 -0.55 8.48 14.42
CA ILE A 41 -0.30 8.79 13.00
C ILE A 41 -1.61 9.07 12.25
N ARG A 42 -2.71 8.37 12.58
CA ARG A 42 -4.02 8.63 11.97
C ARG A 42 -4.56 10.04 12.24
N PHE A 43 -4.11 10.71 13.31
CA PHE A 43 -4.47 12.10 13.61
C PHE A 43 -3.53 13.13 12.98
N THR A 44 -2.44 12.68 12.36
CA THR A 44 -1.46 13.52 11.66
C THR A 44 -1.62 13.40 10.14
N ASP A 45 -0.91 14.24 9.40
CA ASP A 45 -0.75 14.11 7.94
C ASP A 45 0.57 13.40 7.57
N ILE A 46 1.13 12.60 8.50
CA ILE A 46 2.33 11.83 8.26
C ILE A 46 1.99 10.69 7.29
N PHE A 47 2.64 10.71 6.15
CA PHE A 47 2.54 9.69 5.12
C PHE A 47 3.92 9.39 4.54
N GLU A 48 4.05 8.27 3.85
CA GLU A 48 5.31 7.81 3.27
C GLU A 48 5.93 8.86 2.34
N GLU A 49 7.22 9.15 2.56
CA GLU A 49 7.93 10.21 1.85
C GLU A 49 7.91 10.02 0.33
N ASP A 50 8.06 8.78 -0.13
CA ASP A 50 8.03 8.44 -1.55
C ASP A 50 6.62 8.53 -2.17
N ALA A 51 5.56 8.44 -1.35
CA ALA A 51 4.19 8.60 -1.81
C ALA A 51 3.72 10.06 -1.89
N LYS A 52 4.46 11.01 -1.27
CA LYS A 52 4.13 12.45 -1.32
C LYS A 52 4.20 13.06 -2.73
N GLY A 53 4.82 12.36 -3.68
CA GLY A 53 4.90 12.77 -5.08
C GLY A 53 3.56 13.00 -5.75
N VAL A 54 2.46 12.42 -5.25
CA VAL A 54 1.10 12.67 -5.78
C VAL A 54 0.73 14.15 -5.79
N LYS A 55 1.34 14.97 -4.91
CA LYS A 55 1.07 16.40 -4.77
C LYS A 55 1.60 17.24 -5.93
N ILE A 56 2.57 16.73 -6.67
CA ILE A 56 3.21 17.46 -7.79
C ILE A 56 2.88 16.85 -9.16
N LEU A 57 2.00 15.85 -9.19
CA LEU A 57 1.52 15.29 -10.46
C LEU A 57 0.56 16.25 -11.13
N ASN A 58 0.65 16.33 -12.46
CA ASN A 58 -0.34 17.01 -13.28
C ASN A 58 -1.63 16.15 -13.35
N LEU A 59 -2.56 16.43 -12.44
CA LEU A 59 -3.84 15.74 -12.30
C LEU A 59 -5.01 16.71 -12.51
N PRO A 60 -6.22 16.20 -12.83
CA PRO A 60 -7.42 17.03 -12.90
C PRO A 60 -7.67 17.81 -11.62
N LYS A 61 -8.29 19.00 -11.73
CA LYS A 61 -8.59 19.85 -10.56
C LYS A 61 -9.45 19.16 -9.48
N ARG A 62 -10.25 18.15 -9.83
CA ARG A 62 -11.13 17.41 -8.92
C ARG A 62 -11.02 15.91 -9.17
N LEU A 63 -10.52 15.16 -8.19
CA LEU A 63 -10.03 13.80 -8.36
C LEU A 63 -11.01 12.73 -7.86
N ASN A 64 -11.14 11.67 -8.65
CA ASN A 64 -11.68 10.40 -8.17
C ASN A 64 -10.51 9.44 -7.94
N ILE A 65 -10.44 8.88 -6.75
CA ILE A 65 -9.31 8.07 -6.29
C ILE A 65 -9.78 6.65 -5.96
N PHE A 66 -9.00 5.65 -6.36
CA PHE A 66 -9.08 4.30 -5.81
C PHE A 66 -7.94 4.11 -4.81
N ASP A 67 -8.27 3.77 -3.57
CA ASP A 67 -7.34 3.34 -2.53
C ASP A 67 -7.57 1.84 -2.26
N VAL A 68 -6.75 1.01 -2.90
CA VAL A 68 -6.86 -0.45 -2.83
C VAL A 68 -5.89 -0.96 -1.76
N GLY A 69 -6.44 -1.58 -0.72
CA GLY A 69 -5.75 -1.84 0.53
C GLY A 69 -5.72 -0.58 1.39
N ALA A 70 -6.91 0.02 1.62
CA ALA A 70 -7.04 1.27 2.35
C ALA A 70 -6.67 1.16 3.84
N SER A 71 -6.68 -0.07 4.40
CA SER A 71 -6.24 -0.36 5.76
C SER A 71 -6.90 0.59 6.79
N ASP A 72 -6.12 1.16 7.69
CA ASP A 72 -6.59 2.09 8.72
C ASP A 72 -6.82 3.54 8.23
N GLY A 73 -6.79 3.77 6.92
CA GLY A 73 -7.18 5.01 6.27
C GLY A 73 -6.13 6.12 6.27
N ILE A 74 -4.88 5.86 6.63
CA ILE A 74 -3.81 6.87 6.65
C ILE A 74 -3.61 7.45 5.25
N ALA A 75 -3.51 6.62 4.21
CA ALA A 75 -3.38 7.08 2.82
C ALA A 75 -4.61 7.86 2.36
N SER A 76 -5.80 7.32 2.61
CA SER A 76 -7.07 7.98 2.28
C SER A 76 -7.18 9.36 2.92
N LYS A 77 -6.80 9.48 4.21
CA LYS A 77 -6.79 10.76 4.92
C LYS A 77 -5.78 11.73 4.30
N PHE A 78 -4.56 11.26 4.02
CA PHE A 78 -3.55 12.07 3.36
C PHE A 78 -4.07 12.63 2.02
N PHE A 79 -4.72 11.83 1.19
CA PHE A 79 -5.30 12.29 -0.07
C PHE A 79 -6.40 13.31 0.15
N LEU A 80 -7.31 13.08 1.13
CA LEU A 80 -8.40 14.01 1.44
C LEU A 80 -7.91 15.37 1.91
N ASN A 81 -6.80 15.42 2.64
CA ASN A 81 -6.24 16.64 3.19
C ASN A 81 -5.33 17.42 2.21
N ASN A 82 -4.69 16.72 1.28
CA ASN A 82 -3.65 17.30 0.42
C ASN A 82 -4.05 17.41 -1.06
N LEU A 83 -5.17 16.82 -1.48
CA LEU A 83 -5.66 16.86 -2.85
C LEU A 83 -7.12 17.29 -2.89
N ASN A 84 -7.54 17.88 -4.01
CA ASN A 84 -8.95 18.22 -4.19
C ASN A 84 -9.75 16.96 -4.62
N VAL A 85 -10.11 16.14 -3.64
CA VAL A 85 -10.82 14.89 -3.84
C VAL A 85 -12.32 15.13 -4.07
N ASN A 86 -12.86 14.57 -5.14
CA ASN A 86 -14.29 14.43 -5.38
C ASN A 86 -14.84 13.20 -4.65
N LYS A 87 -14.34 12.01 -5.01
CA LYS A 87 -14.66 10.73 -4.38
C LYS A 87 -13.40 9.90 -4.20
N ILE A 88 -13.34 9.18 -3.07
CA ILE A 88 -12.32 8.15 -2.84
C ILE A 88 -13.01 6.83 -2.53
N TYR A 89 -12.71 5.82 -3.32
CA TYR A 89 -13.23 4.46 -3.18
C TYR A 89 -12.20 3.63 -2.42
N CYS A 90 -12.51 3.30 -1.16
CA CYS A 90 -11.63 2.56 -0.26
C CYS A 90 -11.96 1.08 -0.30
N PHE A 91 -11.08 0.27 -0.89
CA PHE A 91 -11.21 -1.18 -0.92
C PHE A 91 -10.46 -1.78 0.27
N GLU A 92 -11.20 -2.35 1.22
CA GLU A 92 -10.66 -2.91 2.46
C GLU A 92 -11.54 -4.06 2.95
N PRO A 93 -11.02 -5.28 3.16
CA PRO A 93 -11.83 -6.41 3.62
C PRO A 93 -11.99 -6.48 5.15
N ASP A 94 -11.08 -5.88 5.95
CA ASP A 94 -11.12 -5.98 7.41
C ASP A 94 -12.22 -5.09 8.00
N LYS A 95 -13.12 -5.71 8.78
CA LYS A 95 -14.28 -5.03 9.37
C LYS A 95 -13.92 -3.90 10.33
N ASN A 96 -12.79 -4.02 11.05
CA ASN A 96 -12.35 -2.99 11.98
C ASN A 96 -11.84 -1.77 11.23
N TYR A 97 -11.10 -1.97 10.14
CA TYR A 97 -10.65 -0.88 9.28
C TYR A 97 -11.79 -0.22 8.52
N ILE A 98 -12.78 -0.98 8.08
CA ILE A 98 -14.00 -0.41 7.48
C ILE A 98 -14.70 0.56 8.44
N LYS A 99 -14.79 0.21 9.74
CA LYS A 99 -15.34 1.13 10.76
C LYS A 99 -14.51 2.41 10.87
N ILE A 100 -13.18 2.30 10.84
CA ILE A 100 -12.27 3.46 10.90
C ILE A 100 -12.43 4.33 9.65
N LEU A 101 -12.42 3.73 8.47
CA LEU A 101 -12.63 4.42 7.18
C LEU A 101 -13.99 5.11 7.12
N GLY A 102 -15.04 4.50 7.69
CA GLY A 102 -16.38 5.08 7.77
C GLY A 102 -16.48 6.35 8.62
N ASN A 103 -15.49 6.63 9.47
CA ASN A 103 -15.39 7.85 10.25
C ASN A 103 -14.63 8.98 9.52
N LEU A 104 -14.05 8.71 8.36
CA LEU A 104 -13.50 9.75 7.48
C LEU A 104 -14.64 10.56 6.85
N ASN A 105 -14.32 11.44 5.93
CA ASN A 105 -15.31 12.30 5.26
C ASN A 105 -16.39 11.50 4.52
N LYS A 106 -17.55 11.29 5.16
CA LYS A 106 -18.68 10.48 4.64
C LYS A 106 -19.24 10.97 3.29
N LYS A 107 -19.07 12.25 2.96
CA LYS A 107 -19.51 12.80 1.66
C LYS A 107 -18.58 12.41 0.51
N LYS A 108 -17.30 12.15 0.80
CA LYS A 108 -16.28 11.85 -0.21
C LYS A 108 -15.85 10.38 -0.23
N VAL A 109 -15.88 9.69 0.92
CA VAL A 109 -15.43 8.29 1.07
C VAL A 109 -16.54 7.31 0.70
N ILE A 110 -16.23 6.39 -0.20
CA ILE A 110 -17.09 5.29 -0.60
C ILE A 110 -16.43 3.98 -0.23
N LEU A 111 -16.99 3.29 0.75
CA LEU A 111 -16.46 2.01 1.22
C LEU A 111 -16.76 0.87 0.24
N LYS A 112 -15.77 0.07 -0.04
CA LYS A 112 -15.85 -1.18 -0.78
C LYS A 112 -15.33 -2.31 0.13
N PRO A 113 -16.21 -2.93 0.95
CA PRO A 113 -15.82 -3.84 2.02
C PRO A 113 -15.45 -5.23 1.48
N PHE A 114 -14.44 -5.29 0.63
CA PHE A 114 -13.91 -6.54 0.07
C PHE A 114 -12.48 -6.35 -0.45
N ALA A 115 -11.74 -7.46 -0.50
CA ALA A 115 -10.46 -7.50 -1.17
C ALA A 115 -10.67 -7.57 -2.69
N LEU A 116 -10.00 -6.66 -3.43
CA LEU A 116 -10.10 -6.57 -4.89
C LEU A 116 -9.09 -7.50 -5.56
N GLY A 117 -9.51 -8.18 -6.62
CA GLY A 117 -8.62 -8.98 -7.46
C GLY A 117 -9.29 -9.51 -8.72
N ASP A 118 -8.53 -10.17 -9.58
CA ASP A 118 -8.92 -10.59 -10.93
C ASP A 118 -9.84 -11.80 -11.00
N LYS A 119 -10.13 -12.44 -9.85
CA LYS A 119 -11.02 -13.60 -9.74
C LYS A 119 -11.89 -13.51 -8.49
N ASN A 120 -13.13 -14.02 -8.59
CA ASN A 120 -13.95 -14.27 -7.40
C ASN A 120 -13.49 -15.59 -6.77
N GLN A 121 -12.74 -15.51 -5.69
CA GLN A 121 -12.15 -16.70 -5.05
C GLN A 121 -11.88 -16.46 -3.58
N ASN A 122 -11.66 -17.54 -2.85
CA ASN A 122 -11.10 -17.48 -1.52
C ASN A 122 -9.61 -17.74 -1.58
N ILE A 123 -8.83 -16.92 -0.89
CA ILE A 123 -7.39 -17.14 -0.69
C ILE A 123 -7.10 -17.24 0.80
N PHE A 124 -5.93 -17.76 1.13
CA PHE A 124 -5.43 -17.68 2.48
C PHE A 124 -4.45 -16.51 2.59
N VAL A 125 -4.58 -15.75 3.67
CA VAL A 125 -3.66 -14.69 4.06
C VAL A 125 -3.06 -15.00 5.42
N TYR A 126 -1.91 -14.45 5.69
CA TYR A 126 -1.15 -14.70 6.89
C TYR A 126 -0.80 -13.36 7.52
N TYR A 127 -0.98 -13.25 8.83
CA TYR A 127 -0.65 -12.06 9.59
C TYR A 127 -0.04 -12.43 10.93
N PRO A 128 0.79 -11.55 11.53
CA PRO A 128 1.28 -11.75 12.87
C PRO A 128 0.20 -11.40 13.88
N GLU A 129 0.12 -12.21 14.93
CA GLU A 129 -0.75 -12.01 16.08
C GLU A 129 0.10 -12.11 17.34
N TYR A 130 0.12 -11.06 18.14
CA TYR A 130 0.68 -11.11 19.49
C TYR A 130 -0.34 -11.61 20.49
N ARG A 131 0.10 -12.46 21.40
CA ARG A 131 -0.68 -12.96 22.54
C ARG A 131 -0.02 -12.52 23.83
N ILE A 132 -0.63 -11.54 24.51
CA ILE A 132 -0.09 -10.91 25.71
C ILE A 132 -1.23 -10.83 26.74
N PHE A 133 -0.98 -11.33 27.96
CA PHE A 133 -1.96 -11.33 29.06
C PHE A 133 -3.35 -11.87 28.64
N GLY A 134 -3.37 -12.99 27.93
CA GLY A 134 -4.60 -13.61 27.44
C GLY A 134 -5.32 -12.87 26.31
N LYS A 135 -4.83 -11.69 25.90
CA LYS A 135 -5.39 -10.90 24.79
C LYS A 135 -4.64 -11.15 23.48
N LYS A 136 -5.38 -11.11 22.37
CA LYS A 136 -4.87 -11.28 21.00
C LYS A 136 -4.81 -9.94 20.29
N PHE A 137 -3.65 -9.58 19.76
CA PHE A 137 -3.39 -8.35 19.02
C PHE A 137 -2.98 -8.66 17.59
N LYS A 138 -3.90 -8.56 16.67
CA LYS A 138 -3.72 -8.85 15.25
C LYS A 138 -3.07 -7.66 14.54
N LEU A 139 -1.90 -7.85 13.92
CA LEU A 139 -1.22 -6.82 13.11
C LEU A 139 -1.69 -6.90 11.67
N VAL A 140 -2.92 -6.47 11.39
CA VAL A 140 -3.58 -6.61 10.08
C VAL A 140 -2.83 -5.84 8.97
N THR A 141 -2.16 -4.74 9.29
CA THR A 141 -1.33 -3.99 8.35
C THR A 141 -0.14 -4.79 7.80
N LEU A 142 0.22 -5.89 8.45
CA LEU A 142 1.25 -6.83 8.03
C LEU A 142 0.64 -8.13 7.50
N CYS A 143 -0.54 -8.06 6.90
CA CYS A 143 -1.21 -9.19 6.26
C CYS A 143 -0.53 -9.51 4.93
N TYR A 144 -0.03 -10.73 4.76
CA TYR A 144 0.66 -11.18 3.55
C TYR A 144 -0.08 -12.33 2.88
N TYR A 145 -0.12 -12.31 1.56
CA TYR A 145 -0.59 -13.42 0.76
C TYR A 145 0.34 -14.65 0.86
N ASN A 146 1.65 -14.44 1.05
CA ASN A 146 2.65 -15.49 1.13
C ASN A 146 3.23 -15.60 2.54
N LYS A 147 3.07 -16.79 3.18
CA LYS A 147 3.59 -17.08 4.54
C LYS A 147 5.10 -16.91 4.66
N LEU A 148 5.86 -17.30 3.62
CA LEU A 148 7.32 -17.23 3.65
C LEU A 148 7.80 -15.75 3.59
N GLU A 149 7.10 -14.90 2.84
CA GLU A 149 7.39 -13.47 2.77
C GLU A 149 7.10 -12.80 4.13
N LEU A 150 5.96 -13.12 4.74
CA LEU A 150 5.68 -12.66 6.10
C LEU A 150 6.77 -13.12 7.09
N LYS A 151 7.17 -14.41 7.07
CA LYS A 151 8.25 -14.90 7.94
C LYS A 151 9.55 -14.12 7.75
N LYS A 152 9.96 -13.86 6.51
CA LYS A 152 11.16 -13.05 6.22
C LYS A 152 11.05 -11.65 6.78
N GLN A 153 9.90 -11.01 6.62
CA GLN A 153 9.64 -9.66 7.15
C GLN A 153 9.70 -9.65 8.69
N LEU A 154 9.07 -10.64 9.35
CA LEU A 154 9.06 -10.74 10.79
C LEU A 154 10.47 -10.96 11.37
N LEU A 155 11.30 -11.76 10.71
CA LEU A 155 12.70 -11.99 11.14
C LEU A 155 13.54 -10.71 11.09
N LEU A 156 13.20 -9.78 10.20
CA LEU A 156 13.91 -8.50 10.07
C LEU A 156 13.43 -7.46 11.09
N ASP A 157 12.15 -7.44 11.41
CA ASP A 157 11.49 -6.32 12.09
C ASP A 157 11.19 -6.57 13.59
N PHE A 158 11.14 -7.82 14.06
CA PHE A 158 10.62 -8.11 15.41
C PHE A 158 11.63 -8.83 16.30
N LYS A 159 11.90 -8.25 17.48
CA LYS A 159 12.80 -8.81 18.50
C LYS A 159 12.09 -9.79 19.45
N PHE A 160 10.80 -9.56 19.76
CA PHE A 160 10.01 -10.41 20.67
C PHE A 160 9.31 -11.52 19.89
N ARG A 161 9.90 -12.71 19.92
CA ARG A 161 9.43 -13.85 19.10
C ARG A 161 8.50 -14.80 19.86
N ASP A 162 8.61 -14.84 21.19
CA ASP A 162 7.99 -15.89 21.99
C ASP A 162 6.44 -15.78 22.04
N ASN A 163 5.91 -14.55 21.93
CA ASN A 163 4.47 -14.28 21.93
C ASN A 163 3.92 -13.92 20.55
N LEU A 164 4.70 -14.11 19.50
CA LEU A 164 4.33 -13.76 18.11
C LEU A 164 3.99 -15.01 17.31
N PHE A 165 2.75 -15.12 16.91
CA PHE A 165 2.20 -16.23 16.11
C PHE A 165 1.87 -15.77 14.69
N ILE A 166 2.04 -16.66 13.71
CA ILE A 166 1.52 -16.44 12.36
C ILE A 166 0.17 -17.13 12.27
N VAL A 167 -0.87 -16.33 12.14
CA VAL A 167 -2.24 -16.79 11.99
C VAL A 167 -2.62 -16.82 10.53
N LYS A 168 -3.37 -17.85 10.12
CA LYS A 168 -3.90 -18.06 8.78
C LYS A 168 -5.38 -17.72 8.78
N GLU A 169 -5.81 -16.88 7.84
CA GLU A 169 -7.22 -16.51 7.68
C GLU A 169 -7.66 -16.64 6.22
N LYS A 170 -8.91 -17.01 6.02
CA LYS A 170 -9.54 -17.08 4.71
C LYS A 170 -10.06 -15.71 4.30
N LEU A 171 -9.61 -15.20 3.15
CA LEU A 171 -10.01 -13.91 2.62
C LEU A 171 -10.77 -14.11 1.30
N LYS A 172 -11.93 -13.45 1.19
CA LYS A 172 -12.72 -13.46 -0.04
C LYS A 172 -12.29 -12.36 -0.98
N ILE A 173 -11.73 -12.74 -2.12
CA ILE A 173 -11.41 -11.83 -3.23
C ILE A 173 -12.65 -11.66 -4.10
N LYS A 174 -12.91 -10.44 -4.55
CA LYS A 174 -13.99 -10.11 -5.50
C LYS A 174 -13.46 -9.28 -6.65
N LYS A 175 -14.06 -9.51 -7.82
CA LYS A 175 -13.94 -8.62 -8.97
C LYS A 175 -14.83 -7.39 -8.80
N LEU A 176 -14.53 -6.34 -9.56
CA LEU A 176 -15.47 -5.22 -9.67
C LEU A 176 -16.74 -5.66 -10.40
N LYS A 177 -17.89 -5.33 -9.82
CA LYS A 177 -19.19 -5.57 -10.47
C LYS A 177 -19.39 -4.70 -11.72
N THR A 178 -18.91 -3.47 -11.69
CA THR A 178 -18.94 -2.53 -12.81
C THR A 178 -17.56 -2.01 -13.11
N LYS A 179 -17.29 -1.74 -14.38
CA LYS A 179 -16.02 -1.15 -14.85
C LYS A 179 -16.20 0.30 -15.32
N ASN A 180 -17.39 0.85 -15.15
CA ASN A 180 -17.68 2.23 -15.56
C ASN A 180 -17.38 3.24 -14.45
N PHE A 181 -16.10 3.38 -14.14
CA PHE A 181 -15.61 4.39 -13.19
C PHE A 181 -14.79 5.44 -13.93
N LYS A 182 -14.95 6.70 -13.55
CA LYS A 182 -13.97 7.76 -13.84
C LYS A 182 -12.97 7.77 -12.67
N VAL A 183 -11.70 7.51 -12.94
CA VAL A 183 -10.65 7.42 -11.91
C VAL A 183 -9.41 8.15 -12.40
N ASP A 184 -8.84 9.00 -11.56
CA ASP A 184 -7.72 9.88 -11.89
C ASP A 184 -6.42 9.46 -11.18
N LEU A 185 -6.55 8.81 -10.02
CA LEU A 185 -5.42 8.27 -9.23
C LEU A 185 -5.81 6.91 -8.64
N ILE A 186 -4.91 5.94 -8.72
CA ILE A 186 -5.07 4.62 -8.09
C ILE A 186 -3.85 4.36 -7.21
N LYS A 187 -4.06 4.15 -5.90
CA LYS A 187 -3.08 3.57 -4.99
C LYS A 187 -3.37 2.08 -4.84
N ILE A 188 -2.34 1.24 -4.89
CA ILE A 188 -2.43 -0.20 -4.66
C ILE A 188 -1.34 -0.63 -3.68
N ASP A 189 -1.76 -1.12 -2.52
CA ASP A 189 -0.89 -1.64 -1.48
C ASP A 189 -1.64 -2.77 -0.75
N VAL A 190 -1.42 -3.99 -1.21
CA VAL A 190 -2.15 -5.20 -0.78
C VAL A 190 -1.21 -6.34 -0.40
N ASN A 191 0.04 -5.99 -0.04
CA ASN A 191 1.04 -6.88 0.54
C ASN A 191 1.26 -8.18 -0.27
N GLY A 192 1.54 -8.03 -1.58
CA GLY A 192 1.95 -9.11 -2.47
C GLY A 192 0.88 -9.56 -3.47
N TYR A 193 -0.31 -8.93 -3.51
CA TYR A 193 -1.37 -9.25 -4.46
C TYR A 193 -1.58 -8.16 -5.54
N GLU A 194 -0.67 -7.17 -5.64
CA GLU A 194 -0.75 -5.98 -6.49
C GLU A 194 -0.91 -6.32 -7.97
N TYR A 195 -0.19 -7.35 -8.44
CA TYR A 195 -0.27 -7.79 -9.84
C TYR A 195 -1.70 -8.24 -10.23
N ASN A 196 -2.39 -8.97 -9.35
CA ASN A 196 -3.75 -9.43 -9.58
C ASN A 196 -4.76 -8.28 -9.53
N VAL A 197 -4.53 -7.29 -8.66
CA VAL A 197 -5.32 -6.06 -8.62
C VAL A 197 -5.14 -5.26 -9.91
N VAL A 198 -3.91 -5.08 -10.40
CA VAL A 198 -3.64 -4.40 -11.68
C VAL A 198 -4.34 -5.11 -12.84
N LYS A 199 -4.33 -6.45 -12.88
CA LYS A 199 -5.07 -7.22 -13.90
C LYS A 199 -6.57 -6.94 -13.87
N GLU A 200 -7.18 -6.89 -12.68
CA GLU A 200 -8.60 -6.55 -12.56
C GLU A 200 -8.89 -5.12 -13.01
N LEU A 201 -8.01 -4.18 -12.69
CA LEU A 201 -8.18 -2.77 -13.00
C LEU A 201 -7.74 -2.40 -14.43
N ILE A 202 -7.21 -3.32 -15.22
CA ILE A 202 -6.59 -3.01 -16.52
C ILE A 202 -7.56 -2.29 -17.48
N HIS A 203 -8.85 -2.61 -17.43
CA HIS A 203 -9.89 -1.95 -18.22
C HIS A 203 -10.05 -0.47 -17.84
N ILE A 204 -10.08 -0.19 -16.53
CA ILE A 204 -10.17 1.16 -15.98
C ILE A 204 -8.89 1.94 -16.30
N ILE A 205 -7.74 1.30 -16.13
CA ILE A 205 -6.42 1.89 -16.44
C ILE A 205 -6.33 2.26 -17.93
N LYS A 206 -6.75 1.37 -18.82
CA LYS A 206 -6.78 1.64 -20.27
C LYS A 206 -7.70 2.82 -20.61
N LYS A 207 -8.90 2.84 -20.05
CA LYS A 207 -9.94 3.84 -20.37
C LYS A 207 -9.60 5.22 -19.78
N ASN A 208 -9.26 5.29 -18.49
CA ASN A 208 -9.11 6.57 -17.78
C ASN A 208 -7.66 7.07 -17.77
N LYS A 209 -6.68 6.20 -17.98
CA LYS A 209 -5.26 6.53 -17.91
C LYS A 209 -4.89 7.27 -16.61
N PRO A 210 -5.25 6.73 -15.42
CA PRO A 210 -4.97 7.36 -14.13
C PRO A 210 -3.47 7.36 -13.82
N ALA A 211 -3.00 8.22 -12.93
CA ALA A 211 -1.73 8.03 -12.28
C ALA A 211 -1.82 6.83 -11.33
N LEU A 212 -0.74 6.02 -11.23
CA LEU A 212 -0.73 4.85 -10.38
C LEU A 212 0.40 4.97 -9.35
N LEU A 213 0.08 4.71 -8.08
CA LEU A 213 1.01 4.58 -6.96
C LEU A 213 0.89 3.15 -6.44
N ILE A 214 1.93 2.34 -6.59
CA ILE A 214 1.87 0.90 -6.32
C ILE A 214 3.02 0.47 -5.42
N GLU A 215 2.71 -0.27 -4.33
CA GLU A 215 3.72 -0.89 -3.48
C GLU A 215 4.58 -1.87 -4.29
N THR A 216 5.91 -1.77 -4.15
CA THR A 216 6.84 -2.62 -4.91
C THR A 216 7.04 -3.97 -4.22
N ASN A 217 7.00 -5.02 -5.02
CA ASN A 217 7.25 -6.39 -4.57
C ASN A 217 7.97 -7.21 -5.66
N LYS A 218 8.06 -8.52 -5.45
CA LYS A 218 8.68 -9.45 -6.44
C LYS A 218 8.00 -9.42 -7.81
N ASP A 219 6.70 -9.11 -7.88
CA ASP A 219 5.91 -9.11 -9.11
C ASP A 219 5.83 -7.73 -9.81
N THR A 220 6.52 -6.71 -9.28
CA THR A 220 6.57 -5.36 -9.87
C THR A 220 7.02 -5.38 -11.35
N TYR A 221 7.89 -6.32 -11.73
CA TYR A 221 8.32 -6.46 -13.13
C TYR A 221 7.16 -6.89 -14.05
N LYS A 222 6.25 -7.75 -13.57
CA LYS A 222 5.04 -8.17 -14.31
C LYS A 222 4.09 -6.99 -14.49
N ILE A 223 3.90 -6.18 -13.42
CA ILE A 223 3.11 -4.95 -13.46
C ILE A 223 3.67 -3.99 -14.51
N ARG A 224 4.98 -3.76 -14.50
CA ARG A 224 5.66 -2.92 -15.48
C ARG A 224 5.43 -3.40 -16.92
N ASN A 225 5.57 -4.70 -17.17
CA ASN A 225 5.41 -5.28 -18.49
C ASN A 225 3.97 -5.12 -19.04
N ILE A 226 2.96 -5.27 -18.18
CA ILE A 226 1.57 -5.02 -18.57
C ILE A 226 1.35 -3.54 -18.85
N LEU A 227 1.76 -2.65 -17.95
CA LEU A 227 1.48 -1.23 -18.02
C LEU A 227 2.25 -0.53 -19.15
N LYS A 228 3.42 -1.05 -19.54
CA LYS A 228 4.18 -0.56 -20.69
C LYS A 228 3.36 -0.58 -21.99
N LYS A 229 2.46 -1.55 -22.16
CA LYS A 229 1.57 -1.65 -23.32
C LYS A 229 0.60 -0.47 -23.43
N TYR A 230 0.43 0.29 -22.37
CA TYR A 230 -0.45 1.45 -22.27
C TYR A 230 0.32 2.75 -22.05
N ALA A 231 1.59 2.80 -22.49
CA ALA A 231 2.50 3.95 -22.41
C ALA A 231 2.82 4.41 -20.97
N TYR A 232 2.73 3.52 -19.96
CA TYR A 232 3.20 3.82 -18.62
C TYR A 232 4.67 3.50 -18.45
N ASN A 233 5.39 4.40 -17.79
CA ASN A 233 6.75 4.20 -17.34
C ASN A 233 6.80 4.18 -15.81
N GLN A 234 7.76 3.43 -15.26
CA GLN A 234 7.97 3.36 -13.82
C GLN A 234 8.89 4.50 -13.37
N TYR A 235 8.47 5.22 -12.33
CA TYR A 235 9.19 6.31 -11.70
C TYR A 235 9.32 6.09 -10.19
N ILE A 236 10.33 6.71 -9.60
CA ILE A 236 10.47 6.94 -8.17
C ILE A 236 10.35 8.43 -7.91
N TYR A 237 9.75 8.78 -6.78
CA TYR A 237 9.73 10.17 -6.32
C TYR A 237 10.89 10.42 -5.36
N LEU A 238 11.69 11.46 -5.64
CA LEU A 238 12.79 11.90 -4.81
C LEU A 238 12.35 13.12 -3.99
N ASN A 239 11.84 12.87 -2.79
CA ASN A 239 11.19 13.89 -1.96
C ASN A 239 12.10 15.09 -1.67
N LYS A 240 13.40 14.88 -1.38
CA LYS A 240 14.36 15.97 -1.15
C LYS A 240 14.52 16.92 -2.36
N ARG A 241 14.40 16.39 -3.58
CA ARG A 241 14.52 17.15 -4.83
C ARG A 241 13.19 17.54 -5.43
N LYS A 242 12.07 17.02 -4.90
CA LYS A 242 10.71 17.18 -5.41
C LYS A 242 10.56 16.84 -6.89
N VAL A 243 11.24 15.77 -7.35
CA VAL A 243 11.24 15.35 -8.76
C VAL A 243 10.96 13.86 -8.91
N PHE A 244 10.40 13.49 -10.06
CA PHE A 244 10.29 12.12 -10.49
C PHE A 244 11.51 11.69 -11.28
N LYS A 245 12.08 10.53 -10.94
CA LYS A 245 13.16 9.89 -11.69
C LYS A 245 12.69 8.58 -12.26
N ARG A 246 12.83 8.39 -13.58
CA ARG A 246 12.54 7.09 -14.21
C ARG A 246 13.44 6.01 -13.62
N SER A 247 12.87 4.91 -13.19
CA SER A 247 13.62 3.85 -12.53
C SER A 247 12.94 2.50 -12.68
N LYS A 248 13.74 1.46 -12.82
CA LYS A 248 13.29 0.07 -12.76
C LYS A 248 13.61 -0.58 -11.40
N SER A 249 14.02 0.22 -10.43
CA SER A 249 14.41 -0.27 -9.11
C SER A 249 13.24 -0.91 -8.38
N ARG A 250 13.54 -1.96 -7.61
CA ARG A 250 12.63 -2.59 -6.64
C ARG A 250 13.03 -2.25 -5.20
N SER A 251 14.04 -1.40 -5.02
CA SER A 251 14.58 -1.04 -3.71
C SER A 251 13.83 0.10 -3.03
N ILE A 252 12.66 0.45 -3.52
CA ILE A 252 11.79 1.50 -3.00
C ILE A 252 10.49 0.87 -2.49
N LEU A 253 9.83 1.52 -1.54
CA LEU A 253 8.57 1.04 -1.01
C LEU A 253 7.45 1.20 -2.05
N ASN A 254 7.31 2.39 -2.64
CA ASN A 254 6.29 2.69 -3.63
C ASN A 254 6.92 3.10 -4.97
N ALA A 255 6.34 2.63 -6.06
CA ALA A 255 6.65 3.08 -7.41
C ALA A 255 5.45 3.79 -8.02
N TYR A 256 5.74 4.84 -8.77
CA TYR A 256 4.77 5.46 -9.65
C TYR A 256 4.81 4.83 -11.03
N PHE A 257 3.63 4.57 -11.59
CA PHE A 257 3.51 4.27 -13.00
C PHE A 257 2.74 5.41 -13.65
N LEU A 258 3.43 6.16 -14.50
CA LEU A 258 2.96 7.42 -15.07
C LEU A 258 3.08 7.40 -16.58
N GLN A 259 2.19 8.13 -17.24
CA GLN A 259 2.32 8.59 -18.62
C GLN A 259 2.85 10.03 -18.61
N ASP A 260 3.40 10.51 -19.73
CA ASP A 260 4.02 11.84 -19.82
C ASP A 260 3.06 12.97 -19.40
N LYS A 261 1.76 12.83 -19.69
CA LYS A 261 0.72 13.79 -19.28
C LYS A 261 0.61 14.03 -17.75
N HIS A 262 1.16 13.13 -16.93
CA HIS A 262 1.13 13.23 -15.45
C HIS A 262 2.34 13.99 -14.90
N LEU A 263 3.34 14.24 -15.73
CA LEU A 263 4.57 14.95 -15.37
C LEU A 263 4.48 16.38 -15.88
N ASN A 264 4.95 17.32 -15.06
CA ASN A 264 5.12 18.72 -15.46
C ASN A 264 6.43 18.90 -16.18
#